data_7a9006e986618af7114b403a79b16d25
#
_entry.id   7a9006e986618af7114b403a79b16d25
#
_cell.length_a   1.000
_cell.length_b   1.000
_cell.length_c   1.000
_cell.angle_alpha   90.00
_cell.angle_beta   90.00
_cell.angle_gamma   90.00
#
_symmetry.space_group_name_H-M   'P 1'
#
loop_
_entity.id
_entity.type
_entity.pdbx_description
1 polymer ?
#
loop_
_entity_poly.entity_id
_entity_poly.type
_entity_poly.pdbx_seq_one_letter_code
_entity_poly.pdbx_strand_id
1 'polypeptide(L)'
;MDVFEAIQQRRSVRSYTGAPIPRPDLEKIVDAGRLAATGHNCQPWDFIVITEPAMIERMGLVRQWMAEAGAIIAIVLDPSTRFWLEDGSAAAQNMLLACTGLGYGSCWVEGGVISVEEELKGLLGVPSDRRLLILVTVGEPAEWPSKQKKSLEEVLHWGRF
;
A
#
# COMPACT_ATOMS: atom_id res chain seq x y z
N MET A 1 12.26 8.29 13.65
CA MET A 1 12.33 8.82 12.27
C MET A 1 11.30 9.94 12.16
N ASP A 2 11.67 11.10 11.66
CA ASP A 2 10.70 12.16 11.39
C ASP A 2 10.02 11.96 10.01
N VAL A 3 9.03 12.81 9.71
CA VAL A 3 8.25 12.67 8.46
C VAL A 3 9.08 12.91 7.19
N PHE A 4 10.04 13.83 7.24
CA PHE A 4 10.90 14.12 6.08
C PHE A 4 11.88 12.99 5.82
N GLU A 5 12.44 12.40 6.88
CA GLU A 5 13.28 11.21 6.78
C GLU A 5 12.50 10.02 6.18
N ALA A 6 11.26 9.79 6.62
CA ALA A 6 10.42 8.73 6.07
C ALA A 6 10.15 8.94 4.57
N ILE A 7 9.83 10.18 4.16
CA ILE A 7 9.62 10.55 2.75
C ILE A 7 10.89 10.29 1.93
N GLN A 8 12.05 10.69 2.43
CA GLN A 8 13.33 10.54 1.74
C GLN A 8 13.77 9.08 1.61
N GLN A 9 13.54 8.28 2.65
CA GLN A 9 14.01 6.89 2.72
C GLN A 9 13.05 5.89 2.06
N ARG A 10 11.76 6.20 1.98
CA ARG A 10 10.76 5.28 1.41
C ARG A 10 11.13 4.80 0.00
N ARG A 11 11.17 3.50 -0.17
CA ARG A 11 11.37 2.83 -1.47
C ARG A 11 10.30 1.76 -1.67
N SER A 12 10.07 1.38 -2.94
CA SER A 12 9.19 0.24 -3.27
C SER A 12 10.01 -1.05 -3.18
N VAL A 13 9.93 -1.69 -2.02
CA VAL A 13 10.61 -2.97 -1.73
C VAL A 13 9.80 -4.12 -2.34
N ARG A 14 10.48 -5.07 -2.97
CA ARG A 14 9.89 -6.24 -3.63
C ARG A 14 10.63 -7.54 -3.33
N SER A 15 11.46 -7.54 -2.30
CA SER A 15 12.16 -8.72 -1.80
C SER A 15 12.10 -8.67 -0.27
N TYR A 16 11.53 -9.70 0.33
CA TYR A 16 11.25 -9.76 1.76
C TYR A 16 11.80 -11.03 2.37
N THR A 17 11.98 -11.05 3.70
CA THR A 17 12.45 -12.23 4.44
C THR A 17 11.34 -13.22 4.77
N GLY A 18 10.07 -12.84 4.58
CA GLY A 18 8.91 -13.63 5.02
C GLY A 18 8.63 -13.55 6.51
N ALA A 19 9.40 -12.76 7.27
CA ALA A 19 9.17 -12.59 8.70
C ALA A 19 7.78 -11.98 8.98
N PRO A 20 7.02 -12.51 9.96
CA PRO A 20 5.70 -11.99 10.29
C PRO A 20 5.80 -10.60 10.90
N ILE A 21 4.81 -9.74 10.60
CA ILE A 21 4.72 -8.39 11.16
C ILE A 21 3.84 -8.42 12.42
N PRO A 22 4.30 -7.83 13.54
CA PRO A 22 3.50 -7.73 14.74
C PRO A 22 2.18 -6.99 14.51
N ARG A 23 1.08 -7.53 15.03
CA ARG A 23 -0.25 -6.92 14.89
C ARG A 23 -0.32 -5.45 15.31
N PRO A 24 0.30 -5.00 16.43
CA PRO A 24 0.30 -3.58 16.80
C PRO A 24 0.93 -2.65 15.74
N ASP A 25 1.91 -3.13 14.98
CA ASP A 25 2.52 -2.33 13.93
C ASP A 25 1.64 -2.29 12.67
N LEU A 26 0.96 -3.40 12.34
CA LEU A 26 -0.05 -3.42 11.27
C LEU A 26 -1.21 -2.47 11.59
N GLU A 27 -1.67 -2.43 12.84
CA GLU A 27 -2.72 -1.51 13.29
C GLU A 27 -2.28 -0.03 13.13
N LYS A 28 -1.03 0.32 13.47
CA LYS A 28 -0.48 1.66 13.24
C LYS A 28 -0.42 2.02 11.74
N ILE A 29 -0.03 1.06 10.89
CA ILE A 29 0.05 1.27 9.44
C ILE A 29 -1.34 1.51 8.87
N VAL A 30 -2.33 0.71 9.25
CA VAL A 30 -3.72 0.88 8.82
C VAL A 30 -4.29 2.21 9.33
N ASP A 31 -4.02 2.57 10.59
CA ASP A 31 -4.47 3.83 11.16
C ASP A 31 -3.88 5.05 10.43
N ALA A 32 -2.62 4.99 10.00
CA ALA A 32 -2.02 6.01 9.16
C ALA A 32 -2.77 6.16 7.81
N GLY A 33 -3.17 5.04 7.19
CA GLY A 33 -4.02 5.05 6.00
C GLY A 33 -5.39 5.68 6.26
N ARG A 34 -6.06 5.27 7.32
CA ARG A 34 -7.36 5.81 7.75
C ARG A 34 -7.34 7.33 8.01
N LEU A 35 -6.19 7.88 8.38
CA LEU A 35 -6.02 9.32 8.65
C LEU A 35 -5.68 10.15 7.39
N ALA A 36 -5.68 9.55 6.21
CA ALA A 36 -5.45 10.28 4.98
C ALA A 36 -6.60 11.28 4.70
N ALA A 37 -6.28 12.34 3.96
CA ALA A 37 -7.28 13.29 3.49
C ALA A 37 -8.21 12.62 2.46
N THR A 38 -9.50 13.00 2.48
CA THR A 38 -10.49 12.56 1.49
C THR A 38 -11.34 13.71 0.99
N GLY A 39 -11.82 13.58 -0.24
CA GLY A 39 -12.79 14.54 -0.78
C GLY A 39 -14.05 14.61 0.10
N HIS A 40 -14.37 15.79 0.61
CA HIS A 40 -15.53 16.04 1.49
C HIS A 40 -15.58 15.13 2.74
N ASN A 41 -14.46 14.59 3.18
CA ASN A 41 -14.38 13.64 4.30
C ASN A 41 -15.24 12.38 4.09
N CYS A 42 -15.34 11.90 2.84
CA CYS A 42 -16.16 10.74 2.49
C CYS A 42 -15.61 9.41 3.04
N GLN A 43 -14.29 9.28 3.20
CA GLN A 43 -13.62 8.10 3.77
C GLN A 43 -14.08 6.79 3.10
N PRO A 44 -13.92 6.63 1.77
CA PRO A 44 -14.56 5.57 0.97
C PRO A 44 -13.84 4.22 1.05
N TRP A 45 -13.14 3.93 2.12
CA TRP A 45 -12.26 2.77 2.26
C TRP A 45 -12.65 1.83 3.40
N ASP A 46 -12.39 0.55 3.15
CA ASP A 46 -12.20 -0.50 4.13
C ASP A 46 -10.83 -1.13 3.93
N PHE A 47 -10.25 -1.71 4.96
CA PHE A 47 -8.91 -2.30 4.92
C PHE A 47 -8.97 -3.77 5.33
N ILE A 48 -8.44 -4.66 4.48
CA ILE A 48 -8.27 -6.08 4.80
C ILE A 48 -6.79 -6.34 5.03
N VAL A 49 -6.44 -6.78 6.24
CA VAL A 49 -5.06 -7.14 6.60
C VAL A 49 -4.88 -8.64 6.48
N ILE A 50 -4.01 -9.07 5.59
CA ILE A 50 -3.71 -10.45 5.26
C ILE A 50 -2.39 -10.82 5.91
N THR A 51 -2.42 -11.73 6.87
CA THR A 51 -1.23 -12.23 7.61
C THR A 51 -1.11 -13.74 7.58
N GLU A 52 -2.15 -14.45 7.14
CA GLU A 52 -2.13 -15.89 7.05
C GLU A 52 -1.20 -16.36 5.91
N PRO A 53 -0.18 -17.19 6.17
CA PRO A 53 0.81 -17.59 5.18
C PRO A 53 0.21 -18.18 3.91
N ALA A 54 -0.80 -19.06 4.04
CA ALA A 54 -1.47 -19.67 2.89
C ALA A 54 -2.20 -18.62 2.02
N MET A 55 -2.73 -17.55 2.62
CA MET A 55 -3.36 -16.47 1.88
C MET A 55 -2.32 -15.55 1.22
N ILE A 56 -1.22 -15.26 1.91
CA ILE A 56 -0.10 -14.47 1.35
C ILE A 56 0.49 -15.20 0.14
N GLU A 57 0.70 -16.52 0.23
CA GLU A 57 1.17 -17.34 -0.90
C GLU A 57 0.24 -17.20 -2.12
N ARG A 58 -1.08 -17.23 -1.91
CA ARG A 58 -2.07 -17.03 -2.99
C ARG A 58 -2.00 -15.65 -3.62
N MET A 59 -1.53 -14.61 -2.93
CA MET A 59 -1.30 -13.29 -3.53
C MET A 59 -0.17 -13.28 -4.56
N GLY A 60 0.61 -14.34 -4.64
CA GLY A 60 1.57 -14.60 -5.73
C GLY A 60 0.93 -14.56 -7.13
N LEU A 61 -0.39 -14.79 -7.24
CA LEU A 61 -1.14 -14.65 -8.49
C LEU A 61 -1.08 -13.22 -9.08
N VAL A 62 -0.95 -12.19 -8.24
CA VAL A 62 -0.80 -10.79 -8.67
C VAL A 62 0.63 -10.52 -9.11
N ARG A 63 1.58 -10.87 -8.25
CA ARG A 63 3.05 -10.82 -8.49
C ARG A 63 3.72 -11.86 -7.60
N GLN A 64 4.51 -12.74 -8.17
CA GLN A 64 5.15 -13.87 -7.46
C GLN A 64 5.89 -13.45 -6.19
N TRP A 65 6.63 -12.32 -6.22
CA TRP A 65 7.38 -11.82 -5.08
C TRP A 65 6.50 -11.41 -3.87
N MET A 66 5.20 -11.20 -4.06
CA MET A 66 4.28 -10.87 -2.96
C MET A 66 4.10 -12.04 -1.99
N ALA A 67 4.33 -13.27 -2.42
CA ALA A 67 4.30 -14.46 -1.57
C ALA A 67 5.37 -14.45 -0.45
N GLU A 68 6.38 -13.59 -0.57
CA GLU A 68 7.44 -13.43 0.43
C GLU A 68 7.18 -12.29 1.43
N ALA A 69 6.08 -11.54 1.29
CA ALA A 69 5.74 -10.45 2.21
C ALA A 69 5.38 -10.98 3.61
N GLY A 70 5.66 -10.20 4.65
CA GLY A 70 5.25 -10.51 6.01
C GLY A 70 3.76 -10.23 6.27
N ALA A 71 3.17 -9.30 5.49
CA ALA A 71 1.74 -8.99 5.47
C ALA A 71 1.38 -8.29 4.16
N ILE A 72 0.08 -8.32 3.81
CA ILE A 72 -0.48 -7.56 2.69
C ILE A 72 -1.73 -6.84 3.18
N ILE A 73 -1.86 -5.55 2.85
CA ILE A 73 -3.04 -4.76 3.17
C ILE A 73 -3.77 -4.46 1.86
N ALA A 74 -5.01 -4.93 1.75
CA ALA A 74 -5.88 -4.63 0.64
C ALA A 74 -6.74 -3.42 0.98
N ILE A 75 -6.78 -2.42 0.09
CA ILE A 75 -7.61 -1.23 0.21
C ILE A 75 -8.85 -1.45 -0.64
N VAL A 76 -9.98 -1.66 0.02
CA VAL A 76 -11.30 -1.84 -0.60
C VAL A 76 -11.97 -0.48 -0.66
N LEU A 77 -12.49 -0.09 -1.82
CA LEU A 77 -12.96 1.26 -2.07
C LEU A 77 -14.43 1.28 -2.52
N ASP A 78 -15.16 2.28 -2.06
CA ASP A 78 -16.51 2.58 -2.52
C ASP A 78 -16.47 3.51 -3.75
N PRO A 79 -16.72 2.99 -4.96
CA PRO A 79 -16.64 3.78 -6.20
C PRO A 79 -17.82 4.75 -6.38
N SER A 80 -18.80 4.79 -5.48
CA SER A 80 -19.91 5.73 -5.53
C SER A 80 -19.50 7.17 -5.19
N THR A 81 -18.37 7.35 -4.49
CA THR A 81 -17.80 8.66 -4.20
C THR A 81 -16.93 9.16 -5.35
N ARG A 82 -16.93 10.48 -5.57
CA ARG A 82 -16.27 11.09 -6.75
C ARG A 82 -14.76 10.87 -6.79
N PHE A 83 -14.09 10.88 -5.64
CA PHE A 83 -12.62 10.85 -5.53
C PHE A 83 -12.10 9.56 -4.89
N TRP A 84 -12.87 8.47 -5.00
CA TRP A 84 -12.57 7.21 -4.33
C TRP A 84 -11.15 6.67 -4.62
N LEU A 85 -10.65 6.83 -5.84
CA LEU A 85 -9.32 6.32 -6.22
C LEU A 85 -8.21 7.23 -5.68
N GLU A 86 -8.38 8.54 -5.77
CA GLU A 86 -7.46 9.52 -5.20
C GLU A 86 -7.39 9.38 -3.68
N ASP A 87 -8.55 9.21 -3.03
CA ASP A 87 -8.66 8.99 -1.59
C ASP A 87 -7.93 7.70 -1.17
N GLY A 88 -8.17 6.59 -1.88
CA GLY A 88 -7.46 5.32 -1.68
C GLY A 88 -5.95 5.43 -1.91
N SER A 89 -5.56 6.25 -2.89
CA SER A 89 -4.15 6.54 -3.19
C SER A 89 -3.48 7.32 -2.06
N ALA A 90 -4.17 8.29 -1.47
CA ALA A 90 -3.69 9.03 -0.31
C ALA A 90 -3.52 8.11 0.90
N ALA A 91 -4.48 7.20 1.15
CA ALA A 91 -4.38 6.20 2.21
C ALA A 91 -3.17 5.28 2.00
N ALA A 92 -2.97 4.76 0.79
CA ALA A 92 -1.82 3.93 0.45
C ALA A 92 -0.50 4.66 0.70
N GLN A 93 -0.38 5.92 0.28
CA GLN A 93 0.85 6.70 0.49
C GLN A 93 1.16 6.91 1.98
N ASN A 94 0.15 7.19 2.81
CA ASN A 94 0.33 7.28 4.26
C ASN A 94 0.83 5.95 4.86
N MET A 95 0.26 4.82 4.43
CA MET A 95 0.71 3.49 4.86
C MET A 95 2.18 3.22 4.49
N LEU A 96 2.60 3.58 3.26
CA LEU A 96 3.99 3.43 2.82
C LEU A 96 4.97 4.22 3.69
N LEU A 97 4.58 5.45 4.11
CA LEU A 97 5.39 6.27 5.01
C LEU A 97 5.42 5.68 6.42
N ALA A 98 4.28 5.21 6.93
CA ALA A 98 4.21 4.55 8.24
C ALA A 98 5.08 3.28 8.27
N CYS A 99 5.05 2.45 7.22
CA CYS A 99 5.95 1.29 7.09
C CYS A 99 7.41 1.71 7.21
N THR A 100 7.82 2.74 6.46
CA THR A 100 9.20 3.25 6.50
C THR A 100 9.55 3.77 7.89
N GLY A 101 8.66 4.52 8.54
CA GLY A 101 8.84 5.04 9.89
C GLY A 101 9.00 3.95 10.95
N LEU A 102 8.41 2.77 10.74
CA LEU A 102 8.52 1.59 11.59
C LEU A 102 9.70 0.68 11.21
N GLY A 103 10.45 0.98 10.14
CA GLY A 103 11.59 0.19 9.68
C GLY A 103 11.24 -0.94 8.71
N TYR A 104 9.99 -1.00 8.23
CA TYR A 104 9.55 -2.00 7.25
C TYR A 104 9.71 -1.52 5.81
N GLY A 105 10.01 -2.46 4.93
CA GLY A 105 9.85 -2.28 3.48
C GLY A 105 8.39 -2.40 3.08
N SER A 106 7.99 -1.67 2.04
CA SER A 106 6.63 -1.75 1.50
C SER A 106 6.60 -1.45 0.00
N CYS A 107 5.54 -1.90 -0.66
CA CYS A 107 5.29 -1.59 -2.06
C CYS A 107 3.79 -1.42 -2.34
N TRP A 108 3.45 -0.37 -3.08
CA TRP A 108 2.13 -0.21 -3.69
C TRP A 108 2.04 -1.10 -4.93
N VAL A 109 1.03 -1.94 -5.02
CA VAL A 109 0.74 -2.82 -6.15
C VAL A 109 -0.65 -2.52 -6.67
N GLU A 110 -0.77 -2.13 -7.94
CA GLU A 110 -2.04 -1.82 -8.59
C GLU A 110 -2.13 -2.48 -9.98
N GLY A 111 -1.19 -2.22 -10.88
CA GLY A 111 -1.25 -2.68 -12.26
C GLY A 111 -1.42 -4.19 -12.45
N GLY A 112 -0.98 -5.02 -11.50
CA GLY A 112 -1.22 -6.46 -11.51
C GLY A 112 -2.59 -6.83 -10.94
N VAL A 113 -3.11 -6.00 -10.03
CA VAL A 113 -4.41 -6.22 -9.36
C VAL A 113 -5.55 -6.06 -10.36
N ILE A 114 -5.48 -5.04 -11.23
CA ILE A 114 -6.53 -4.73 -12.23
C ILE A 114 -6.91 -5.96 -13.08
N SER A 115 -5.93 -6.78 -13.46
CA SER A 115 -6.17 -7.94 -14.31
C SER A 115 -6.81 -9.14 -13.59
N VAL A 116 -6.78 -9.16 -12.26
CA VAL A 116 -7.27 -10.27 -11.41
C VAL A 116 -8.21 -9.77 -10.31
N GLU A 117 -8.75 -8.56 -10.42
CA GLU A 117 -9.56 -7.92 -9.38
C GLU A 117 -10.73 -8.80 -8.92
N GLU A 118 -11.49 -9.37 -9.85
CA GLU A 118 -12.67 -10.18 -9.49
C GLU A 118 -12.28 -11.49 -8.78
N GLU A 119 -11.15 -12.09 -9.16
CA GLU A 119 -10.63 -13.27 -8.47
C GLU A 119 -10.20 -12.92 -7.03
N LEU A 120 -9.51 -11.79 -6.86
CA LEU A 120 -9.12 -11.29 -5.54
C LEU A 120 -10.31 -10.93 -4.67
N LYS A 121 -11.34 -10.28 -5.23
CA LYS A 121 -12.58 -9.97 -4.53
C LYS A 121 -13.26 -11.25 -4.03
N GLY A 122 -13.36 -12.27 -4.88
CA GLY A 122 -13.89 -13.57 -4.49
C GLY A 122 -13.07 -14.24 -3.38
N LEU A 123 -11.74 -14.15 -3.47
CA LEU A 123 -10.83 -14.72 -2.50
C LEU A 123 -10.91 -14.05 -1.12
N LEU A 124 -11.10 -12.73 -1.09
CA LEU A 124 -11.12 -11.92 0.13
C LEU A 124 -12.53 -11.60 0.62
N GLY A 125 -13.57 -12.08 -0.04
CA GLY A 125 -14.96 -11.84 0.33
C GLY A 125 -15.40 -10.38 0.13
N VAL A 126 -14.80 -9.67 -0.81
CA VAL A 126 -15.13 -8.27 -1.11
C VAL A 126 -16.45 -8.20 -1.91
N PRO A 127 -17.43 -7.36 -1.49
CA PRO A 127 -18.69 -7.21 -2.20
C PRO A 127 -18.51 -6.75 -3.65
N SER A 128 -19.46 -7.13 -4.53
CA SER A 128 -19.39 -6.84 -5.97
C SER A 128 -19.47 -5.33 -6.29
N ASP A 129 -20.13 -4.54 -5.43
CA ASP A 129 -20.25 -3.08 -5.54
C ASP A 129 -19.00 -2.32 -5.05
N ARG A 130 -18.00 -3.01 -4.55
CA ARG A 130 -16.72 -2.44 -4.12
C ARG A 130 -15.63 -2.68 -5.16
N ARG A 131 -14.60 -1.83 -5.11
CA ARG A 131 -13.39 -1.97 -5.93
C ARG A 131 -12.20 -2.38 -5.06
N LEU A 132 -11.38 -3.24 -5.61
CA LEU A 132 -10.14 -3.70 -4.99
C LEU A 132 -9.00 -3.53 -6.00
N LEU A 133 -8.40 -2.33 -6.03
CA LEU A 133 -7.34 -2.00 -7.00
C LEU A 133 -5.96 -1.82 -6.36
N ILE A 134 -5.90 -1.55 -5.06
CA ILE A 134 -4.66 -1.22 -4.37
C ILE A 134 -4.34 -2.26 -3.30
N LEU A 135 -3.17 -2.87 -3.43
CA LEU A 135 -2.56 -3.69 -2.38
C LEU A 135 -1.27 -3.02 -1.90
N VAL A 136 -1.04 -3.04 -0.60
CA VAL A 136 0.22 -2.61 0.03
C VAL A 136 0.88 -3.82 0.65
N THR A 137 2.04 -4.24 0.12
CA THR A 137 2.86 -5.26 0.76
C THR A 137 3.69 -4.65 1.87
N VAL A 138 3.85 -5.37 2.97
CA VAL A 138 4.64 -4.97 4.14
C VAL A 138 5.53 -6.14 4.55
N GLY A 139 6.80 -5.87 4.83
CA GLY A 139 7.72 -6.92 5.27
C GLY A 139 9.08 -6.38 5.70
N GLU A 140 9.84 -7.22 6.38
CA GLU A 140 11.26 -6.99 6.58
C GLU A 140 11.97 -7.10 5.22
N PRO A 141 12.70 -6.04 4.76
CA PRO A 141 13.36 -6.07 3.48
C PRO A 141 14.52 -7.06 3.45
N ALA A 142 14.56 -7.96 2.48
CA ALA A 142 15.76 -8.73 2.18
C ALA A 142 16.78 -7.88 1.38
N GLU A 143 16.28 -6.88 0.63
CA GLU A 143 17.09 -5.92 -0.12
C GLU A 143 16.41 -4.55 -0.16
N TRP A 144 17.20 -3.47 0.03
CA TRP A 144 16.74 -2.09 -0.16
C TRP A 144 17.06 -1.59 -1.57
N PRO A 145 16.06 -1.14 -2.35
CA PRO A 145 16.30 -0.59 -3.69
C PRO A 145 17.04 0.75 -3.63
N SER A 146 17.97 0.96 -4.57
CA SER A 146 18.80 2.18 -4.66
C SER A 146 18.31 3.20 -5.71
N LYS A 147 17.11 3.03 -6.29
CA LYS A 147 16.59 3.94 -7.32
C LYS A 147 16.47 5.37 -6.82
N GLN A 148 17.03 6.29 -7.56
CA GLN A 148 16.98 7.73 -7.27
C GLN A 148 15.74 8.39 -7.89
N LYS A 149 15.33 9.50 -7.32
CA LYS A 149 14.32 10.41 -7.87
C LYS A 149 15.01 11.49 -8.70
N LYS A 150 14.24 12.17 -9.55
CA LYS A 150 14.70 13.43 -10.19
C LYS A 150 15.13 14.43 -9.13
N SER A 151 16.05 15.32 -9.49
CA SER A 151 16.41 16.43 -8.62
C SER A 151 15.25 17.41 -8.44
N LEU A 152 15.27 18.20 -7.37
CA LEU A 152 14.24 19.20 -7.14
C LEU A 152 14.20 20.23 -8.29
N GLU A 153 15.37 20.61 -8.82
CA GLU A 153 15.54 21.59 -9.90
C GLU A 153 14.87 21.13 -11.20
N GLU A 154 14.85 19.81 -11.48
CA GLU A 154 14.20 19.26 -12.68
C GLU A 154 12.66 19.34 -12.64
N VAL A 155 12.05 19.55 -11.48
CA VAL A 155 10.59 19.46 -11.31
C VAL A 155 9.96 20.70 -10.66
N LEU A 156 10.78 21.63 -10.14
CA LEU A 156 10.30 22.82 -9.44
C LEU A 156 10.31 24.03 -10.38
N HIS A 157 9.14 24.63 -10.57
CA HIS A 157 8.95 25.89 -11.30
C HIS A 157 8.26 26.92 -10.42
N TRP A 158 8.77 28.15 -10.40
CA TRP A 158 8.23 29.24 -9.62
C TRP A 158 7.26 30.09 -10.45
N GLY A 159 6.00 30.14 -10.01
CA GLY A 159 4.96 31.00 -10.59
C GLY A 159 4.34 30.47 -11.89
N ARG A 160 5.13 29.90 -12.79
CA ARG A 160 4.67 29.30 -14.07
C ARG A 160 5.64 28.25 -14.56
N PHE A 161 5.17 27.35 -15.42
CA PHE A 161 5.98 26.37 -16.12
C PHE A 161 6.92 27.03 -17.11
#